data_b1fabf53bf69175813b72910fcc1fa34
#
_entry.id   b1fabf53bf69175813b72910fcc1fa34
#
_cell.length_a   1.000
_cell.length_b   1.000
_cell.length_c   1.000
_cell.angle_alpha   90.00
_cell.angle_beta   90.00
_cell.angle_gamma   90.00
#
_symmetry.space_group_name_H-M   'P 1'
#
loop_
_entity.id
_entity.type
_entity.pdbx_description
1 polymer ?
#
loop_
_entity_poly.entity_id
_entity_poly.type
_entity_poly.pdbx_seq_one_letter_code
_entity_poly.pdbx_strand_id
1 'polypeptide(L)'
;MARVKDYKAKASGIATNLAADLGATDALVALPPNPRNQNLVDLRPWLGRGFDDWVWAATTVLKARLHSGHYSVATIASFGSNGLKVFLPYLTESQVGPMPARPSDMGPGDVNRYIAWLRLKFPNGSTAKNYYSAFKSVVVGLMDYGFIDQQHETLLPANPFPMNGAVTRGETPLSQPEMQRLATALKADLIAIHHERFAGLDSEAIVVLMLIIGMRSGINTTPLLEMKRDCLGPHPFMPNLMLVRTFKRRGKGAQSTSLRQTHIHDLAAPIPVDGVAVLKKALELTKVLVPNAPDAIKDRVWLYRSSQRGKGKGQTLCLKIGSVSELTRAIVQRHGLLADDGSPLRVTLGRLRKTMENRLWKLSDGDLLAVSTVMGHSPQVADNHYLRLDEHTKAEGAKFIGEALPAKLRGQDLVPTPTGSCKDSLQGALAPKDGSTHCAEFTHCLGCPSYAIVGTVKDLHRLFSFQRFLMSEMD
;
A
#
# COMPACT_ATOMS: atom_id res chain seq x y z
N MET A 1 -6.17 3.22 19.22
CA MET A 1 -7.06 2.06 19.50
C MET A 1 -7.22 1.24 18.23
N ALA A 2 -6.86 -0.04 18.23
CA ALA A 2 -7.08 -0.92 17.11
C ALA A 2 -8.59 -1.11 16.91
N ARG A 3 -9.07 -0.87 15.69
CA ARG A 3 -10.48 -1.04 15.32
C ARG A 3 -10.82 -2.52 15.48
N VAL A 4 -11.55 -2.89 16.50
CA VAL A 4 -12.12 -4.24 16.65
C VAL A 4 -13.06 -4.42 15.46
N LYS A 5 -12.75 -5.36 14.57
CA LYS A 5 -13.66 -5.71 13.48
C LYS A 5 -14.86 -6.40 14.10
N ASP A 6 -16.01 -5.77 14.07
CA ASP A 6 -17.26 -6.39 14.46
C ASP A 6 -17.67 -7.44 13.42
N TYR A 7 -17.49 -8.68 13.77
CA TYR A 7 -17.86 -9.82 12.92
C TYR A 7 -19.34 -10.17 13.04
N LYS A 8 -20.05 -9.68 14.06
CA LYS A 8 -21.47 -9.98 14.31
C LYS A 8 -22.41 -9.29 13.32
N ALA A 9 -22.06 -8.12 12.80
CA ALA A 9 -22.94 -7.33 11.93
C ALA A 9 -23.14 -7.90 10.51
N LYS A 10 -22.45 -8.98 10.13
CA LYS A 10 -22.49 -9.53 8.76
C LYS A 10 -23.15 -10.90 8.65
N ALA A 11 -23.48 -11.55 9.74
CA ALA A 11 -23.98 -12.94 9.73
C ALA A 11 -25.49 -13.09 9.76
N SER A 12 -26.26 -12.06 10.03
CA SER A 12 -27.70 -12.17 10.19
C SER A 12 -28.41 -12.08 8.84
N GLY A 13 -28.76 -13.21 8.26
CA GLY A 13 -29.86 -13.29 7.30
C GLY A 13 -29.75 -14.18 6.07
N ILE A 14 -28.59 -14.78 5.76
CA ILE A 14 -28.44 -15.58 4.52
C ILE A 14 -27.98 -17.04 4.80
N ALA A 15 -27.61 -17.35 6.03
CA ALA A 15 -26.83 -18.56 6.34
C ALA A 15 -27.61 -19.89 6.25
N THR A 16 -28.89 -19.91 6.47
CA THR A 16 -29.63 -21.17 6.71
C THR A 16 -30.11 -21.91 5.45
N ASN A 17 -30.32 -21.24 4.33
CA ASN A 17 -30.83 -21.88 3.12
C ASN A 17 -29.78 -22.18 2.04
N LEU A 18 -28.65 -21.48 2.03
CA LEU A 18 -27.58 -21.66 1.02
C LEU A 18 -26.68 -22.87 1.30
N ALA A 19 -26.52 -23.26 2.56
CA ALA A 19 -25.66 -24.40 2.93
C ALA A 19 -26.22 -25.75 2.47
N ALA A 20 -27.54 -25.86 2.40
CA ALA A 20 -28.20 -27.07 1.93
C ALA A 20 -28.13 -27.24 0.40
N ASP A 21 -28.16 -26.12 -0.35
CA ASP A 21 -28.12 -26.14 -1.83
C ASP A 21 -26.70 -26.16 -2.41
N LEU A 22 -25.69 -25.81 -1.62
CA LEU A 22 -24.27 -25.75 -2.03
C LEU A 22 -23.46 -26.97 -1.58
N GLY A 23 -24.15 -28.13 -1.34
CA GLY A 23 -23.44 -29.39 -1.05
C GLY A 23 -22.25 -29.54 -2.00
N ALA A 24 -21.03 -29.46 -1.48
CA ALA A 24 -19.84 -29.48 -2.30
C ALA A 24 -19.61 -30.88 -2.85
N THR A 25 -20.19 -31.16 -3.99
CA THR A 25 -19.96 -32.41 -4.72
C THR A 25 -18.55 -32.46 -5.36
N ASP A 26 -17.87 -31.32 -5.41
CA ASP A 26 -16.52 -31.20 -5.95
C ASP A 26 -15.69 -30.24 -5.06
N ALA A 27 -14.54 -30.70 -4.56
CA ALA A 27 -13.59 -29.95 -3.75
C ALA A 27 -12.78 -28.92 -4.58
N LEU A 28 -13.44 -28.31 -5.56
CA LEU A 28 -12.88 -27.33 -6.49
C LEU A 28 -13.67 -26.02 -6.43
N VAL A 29 -12.97 -24.90 -6.27
CA VAL A 29 -13.57 -23.56 -6.32
C VAL A 29 -13.01 -22.79 -7.49
N ALA A 30 -13.79 -22.63 -8.56
CA ALA A 30 -13.44 -21.79 -9.70
C ALA A 30 -13.51 -20.31 -9.27
N LEU A 31 -12.47 -19.55 -9.59
CA LEU A 31 -12.37 -18.15 -9.25
C LEU A 31 -12.44 -17.29 -10.52
N PRO A 32 -13.26 -16.26 -10.55
CA PRO A 32 -13.26 -15.26 -11.62
C PRO A 32 -11.89 -14.60 -11.78
N PRO A 33 -11.60 -13.96 -12.92
CA PRO A 33 -10.36 -13.21 -13.13
C PRO A 33 -10.08 -12.26 -11.98
N ASN A 34 -8.87 -12.32 -11.43
CA ASN A 34 -8.50 -11.55 -10.25
C ASN A 34 -7.01 -11.14 -10.30
N PRO A 35 -6.60 -10.12 -9.52
CA PRO A 35 -5.22 -9.60 -9.53
C PRO A 35 -4.14 -10.61 -9.15
N ARG A 36 -4.51 -11.72 -8.50
CA ARG A 36 -3.57 -12.81 -8.14
C ARG A 36 -3.33 -13.80 -9.27
N ASN A 37 -4.09 -13.71 -10.37
CA ASN A 37 -4.11 -14.71 -11.45
C ASN A 37 -4.34 -16.15 -10.95
N GLN A 38 -5.02 -16.30 -9.84
CA GLN A 38 -5.39 -17.59 -9.31
C GLN A 38 -6.81 -17.89 -9.78
N ASN A 39 -6.94 -18.74 -10.78
CA ASN A 39 -8.23 -19.05 -11.40
C ASN A 39 -9.02 -20.12 -10.62
N LEU A 40 -8.39 -20.72 -9.60
CA LEU A 40 -8.92 -21.92 -8.99
C LEU A 40 -8.30 -22.15 -7.60
N VAL A 41 -9.12 -22.60 -6.64
CA VAL A 41 -8.67 -23.24 -5.40
C VAL A 41 -9.01 -24.71 -5.50
N ASP A 42 -7.99 -25.56 -5.63
CA ASP A 42 -8.12 -27.01 -5.71
C ASP A 42 -7.78 -27.64 -4.35
N LEU A 43 -8.77 -28.25 -3.72
CA LEU A 43 -8.66 -28.96 -2.45
C LEU A 43 -8.76 -30.48 -2.61
N ARG A 44 -9.01 -30.99 -3.83
CA ARG A 44 -9.11 -32.44 -4.10
C ARG A 44 -7.89 -33.25 -3.68
N PRO A 45 -6.64 -32.75 -3.78
CA PRO A 45 -5.47 -33.48 -3.32
C PRO A 45 -5.46 -33.83 -1.82
N TRP A 46 -6.37 -33.23 -1.05
CA TRP A 46 -6.50 -33.45 0.39
C TRP A 46 -7.59 -34.45 0.76
N LEU A 47 -8.41 -34.89 -0.20
CA LEU A 47 -9.42 -35.94 0.02
C LEU A 47 -8.76 -37.30 0.26
N GLY A 48 -9.41 -38.14 1.06
CA GLY A 48 -8.93 -39.46 1.41
C GLY A 48 -7.77 -39.50 2.41
N ARG A 49 -7.50 -38.36 3.09
CA ARG A 49 -6.42 -38.24 4.10
C ARG A 49 -6.92 -38.18 5.53
N GLY A 50 -8.21 -38.50 5.76
CA GLY A 50 -8.83 -38.46 7.08
C GLY A 50 -9.33 -37.09 7.52
N PHE A 51 -9.33 -36.11 6.64
CA PHE A 51 -9.79 -34.74 6.89
C PHE A 51 -10.80 -34.26 5.86
N ASP A 52 -11.58 -35.17 5.29
CA ASP A 52 -12.50 -34.89 4.20
C ASP A 52 -13.58 -33.90 4.63
N ASP A 53 -14.04 -33.95 5.87
CA ASP A 53 -15.00 -33.00 6.44
C ASP A 53 -14.46 -31.55 6.41
N TRP A 54 -13.15 -31.36 6.65
CA TRP A 54 -12.50 -30.06 6.50
C TRP A 54 -12.49 -29.57 5.07
N VAL A 55 -12.22 -30.48 4.12
CA VAL A 55 -12.17 -30.16 2.69
C VAL A 55 -13.56 -29.70 2.20
N TRP A 56 -14.59 -30.48 2.55
CA TRP A 56 -15.97 -30.17 2.16
C TRP A 56 -16.50 -28.89 2.79
N ALA A 57 -16.33 -28.73 4.10
CA ALA A 57 -16.75 -27.56 4.83
C ALA A 57 -16.04 -26.28 4.30
N ALA A 58 -14.71 -26.33 4.11
CA ALA A 58 -13.94 -25.21 3.59
C ALA A 58 -14.36 -24.87 2.14
N THR A 59 -14.60 -25.86 1.29
CA THR A 59 -15.07 -25.64 -0.08
C THR A 59 -16.43 -24.95 -0.09
N THR A 60 -17.35 -25.41 0.75
CA THR A 60 -18.69 -24.79 0.91
C THR A 60 -18.58 -23.34 1.33
N VAL A 61 -17.78 -23.04 2.35
CA VAL A 61 -17.56 -21.67 2.83
C VAL A 61 -16.93 -20.77 1.75
N LEU A 62 -15.94 -21.27 1.00
CA LEU A 62 -15.32 -20.47 -0.06
C LEU A 62 -16.31 -20.18 -1.20
N LYS A 63 -17.10 -21.16 -1.63
CA LYS A 63 -18.15 -21.00 -2.66
C LYS A 63 -19.21 -20.02 -2.19
N ALA A 64 -19.72 -20.16 -0.97
CA ALA A 64 -20.73 -19.27 -0.40
C ALA A 64 -20.23 -17.82 -0.28
N ARG A 65 -18.99 -17.62 0.19
CA ARG A 65 -18.38 -16.29 0.25
C ARG A 65 -18.10 -15.67 -1.11
N LEU A 66 -17.81 -16.49 -2.13
CA LEU A 66 -17.70 -16.03 -3.49
C LEU A 66 -19.04 -15.52 -4.03
N HIS A 67 -20.13 -16.27 -3.78
CA HIS A 67 -21.48 -15.91 -4.18
C HIS A 67 -22.01 -14.66 -3.48
N SER A 68 -21.70 -14.49 -2.19
CA SER A 68 -22.16 -13.33 -1.40
C SER A 68 -21.65 -11.99 -1.93
N GLY A 69 -20.58 -11.96 -2.72
CA GLY A 69 -19.95 -10.74 -3.22
C GLY A 69 -19.36 -9.79 -2.17
N HIS A 70 -19.42 -10.14 -0.87
CA HIS A 70 -18.92 -9.33 0.23
C HIS A 70 -17.38 -9.28 0.27
N TYR A 71 -16.73 -10.31 -0.25
CA TYR A 71 -15.26 -10.38 -0.33
C TYR A 71 -14.79 -10.24 -1.77
N SER A 72 -13.63 -9.59 -1.95
CA SER A 72 -13.00 -9.59 -3.27
C SER A 72 -12.54 -11.01 -3.63
N VAL A 73 -12.57 -11.34 -4.93
CA VAL A 73 -12.06 -12.64 -5.43
C VAL A 73 -10.62 -12.89 -4.98
N ALA A 74 -9.77 -11.85 -4.98
CA ALA A 74 -8.39 -11.93 -4.49
C ALA A 74 -8.28 -12.27 -2.99
N THR A 75 -9.26 -11.86 -2.19
CA THR A 75 -9.34 -12.22 -0.77
C THR A 75 -9.70 -13.69 -0.60
N ILE A 76 -10.66 -14.19 -1.36
CA ILE A 76 -11.06 -15.60 -1.35
C ILE A 76 -9.92 -16.48 -1.87
N ALA A 77 -9.24 -16.06 -2.93
CA ALA A 77 -8.01 -16.71 -3.40
C ALA A 77 -6.94 -16.80 -2.29
N SER A 78 -6.84 -15.75 -1.46
CA SER A 78 -5.93 -15.76 -0.29
C SER A 78 -6.37 -16.74 0.80
N PHE A 79 -7.66 -16.90 1.04
CA PHE A 79 -8.15 -17.90 1.98
C PHE A 79 -7.74 -19.32 1.56
N GLY A 80 -7.84 -19.62 0.26
CA GLY A 80 -7.33 -20.88 -0.28
C GLY A 80 -5.82 -21.02 -0.20
N SER A 81 -5.06 -20.04 -0.73
CA SER A 81 -3.61 -20.16 -0.88
C SER A 81 -2.81 -19.93 0.42
N ASN A 82 -3.23 -19.02 1.27
CA ASN A 82 -2.53 -18.68 2.50
C ASN A 82 -3.20 -19.26 3.75
N GLY A 83 -4.49 -19.56 3.70
CA GLY A 83 -5.20 -20.24 4.78
C GLY A 83 -5.12 -21.74 4.63
N LEU A 84 -5.91 -22.30 3.71
CA LEU A 84 -6.11 -23.75 3.59
C LEU A 84 -4.86 -24.50 3.12
N LYS A 85 -4.15 -24.02 2.10
CA LYS A 85 -2.92 -24.66 1.61
C LYS A 85 -1.75 -24.68 2.61
N VAL A 86 -1.89 -23.96 3.72
CA VAL A 86 -0.92 -24.00 4.83
C VAL A 86 -1.47 -24.83 5.99
N PHE A 87 -2.79 -24.73 6.25
CA PHE A 87 -3.41 -25.46 7.35
C PHE A 87 -3.61 -26.97 7.07
N LEU A 88 -4.05 -27.34 5.87
CA LEU A 88 -4.27 -28.75 5.53
C LEU A 88 -2.97 -29.60 5.60
N PRO A 89 -1.80 -29.14 5.10
CA PRO A 89 -0.53 -29.81 5.35
C PRO A 89 -0.22 -29.96 6.85
N TYR A 90 -0.51 -28.94 7.67
CA TYR A 90 -0.31 -29.03 9.12
C TYR A 90 -1.11 -30.18 9.72
N LEU A 91 -2.36 -30.40 9.31
CA LEU A 91 -3.18 -31.53 9.80
C LEU A 91 -2.55 -32.89 9.48
N THR A 92 -1.80 -33.01 8.36
CA THR A 92 -1.17 -34.27 7.93
C THR A 92 0.24 -34.45 8.44
N GLU A 93 1.00 -33.36 8.61
CA GLU A 93 2.43 -33.40 8.96
C GLU A 93 2.69 -33.30 10.46
N SER A 94 1.73 -32.83 11.24
CA SER A 94 1.95 -32.57 12.65
C SER A 94 1.94 -33.86 13.48
N GLN A 95 3.06 -34.18 14.12
CA GLN A 95 3.19 -35.28 15.06
C GLN A 95 2.81 -34.90 16.50
N VAL A 96 2.28 -33.72 16.73
CA VAL A 96 2.04 -33.16 18.07
C VAL A 96 0.58 -33.39 18.50
N GLY A 97 0.28 -34.64 18.86
CA GLY A 97 -1.03 -35.00 19.43
C GLY A 97 -2.16 -35.22 18.42
N PRO A 98 -3.35 -35.60 18.89
CA PRO A 98 -4.49 -35.86 18.03
C PRO A 98 -4.94 -34.56 17.34
N MET A 99 -5.14 -34.65 16.03
CA MET A 99 -5.65 -33.53 15.20
C MET A 99 -7.16 -33.62 15.09
N PRO A 100 -7.89 -32.48 15.04
CA PRO A 100 -9.33 -32.48 14.85
C PRO A 100 -9.67 -33.07 13.45
N ALA A 101 -10.31 -34.23 13.42
CA ALA A 101 -10.71 -34.85 12.15
C ALA A 101 -11.79 -34.06 11.44
N ARG A 102 -12.62 -33.36 12.19
CA ARG A 102 -13.73 -32.53 11.70
C ARG A 102 -13.60 -31.10 12.18
N PRO A 103 -14.16 -30.12 11.47
CA PRO A 103 -14.22 -28.74 11.94
C PRO A 103 -14.89 -28.60 13.33
N SER A 104 -15.93 -29.38 13.60
CA SER A 104 -16.67 -29.42 14.89
C SER A 104 -15.78 -29.80 16.08
N ASP A 105 -14.74 -30.60 15.85
CA ASP A 105 -13.86 -31.12 16.89
C ASP A 105 -12.77 -30.12 17.28
N MET A 106 -12.65 -28.99 16.56
CA MET A 106 -11.60 -28.01 16.76
C MET A 106 -11.79 -27.24 18.06
N GLY A 107 -10.81 -27.32 18.94
CA GLY A 107 -10.77 -26.57 20.20
C GLY A 107 -9.66 -25.49 20.26
N PRO A 108 -9.66 -24.65 21.33
CA PRO A 108 -8.63 -23.63 21.53
C PRO A 108 -7.21 -24.21 21.58
N GLY A 109 -7.05 -25.44 22.09
CA GLY A 109 -5.78 -26.16 22.11
C GLY A 109 -5.22 -26.42 20.72
N ASP A 110 -6.09 -26.76 19.75
CA ASP A 110 -5.70 -27.01 18.36
C ASP A 110 -5.21 -25.73 17.67
N VAL A 111 -5.93 -24.64 17.89
CA VAL A 111 -5.53 -23.32 17.38
C VAL A 111 -4.18 -22.89 17.96
N ASN A 112 -3.96 -23.09 19.24
CA ASN A 112 -2.68 -22.76 19.87
C ASN A 112 -1.53 -23.64 19.35
N ARG A 113 -1.76 -24.95 19.10
CA ARG A 113 -0.78 -25.84 18.44
C ARG A 113 -0.45 -25.36 17.01
N TYR A 114 -1.47 -24.97 16.24
CA TYR A 114 -1.24 -24.42 14.90
C TYR A 114 -0.44 -23.11 14.94
N ILE A 115 -0.72 -22.22 15.89
CA ILE A 115 0.04 -20.97 16.08
C ILE A 115 1.51 -21.28 16.43
N ALA A 116 1.75 -22.24 17.32
CA ALA A 116 3.11 -22.67 17.68
C ALA A 116 3.85 -23.25 16.47
N TRP A 117 3.21 -24.11 15.69
CA TRP A 117 3.76 -24.65 14.46
C TRP A 117 4.07 -23.57 13.42
N LEU A 118 3.18 -22.57 13.24
CA LEU A 118 3.43 -21.44 12.34
C LEU A 118 4.67 -20.64 12.77
N ARG A 119 4.89 -20.43 14.07
CA ARG A 119 6.07 -19.74 14.59
C ARG A 119 7.36 -20.49 14.29
N LEU A 120 7.35 -21.80 14.43
CA LEU A 120 8.51 -22.66 14.15
C LEU A 120 8.80 -22.75 12.65
N LYS A 121 7.79 -23.01 11.84
CA LYS A 121 7.94 -23.20 10.38
C LYS A 121 8.22 -21.89 9.64
N PHE A 122 7.72 -20.77 10.15
CA PHE A 122 7.85 -19.44 9.53
C PHE A 122 8.38 -18.42 10.56
N PRO A 123 9.68 -18.43 10.85
CA PRO A 123 10.27 -17.52 11.86
C PRO A 123 10.10 -16.04 11.51
N ASN A 124 9.86 -15.71 10.23
CA ASN A 124 9.42 -14.40 9.84
C ASN A 124 7.98 -14.14 10.34
N GLY A 125 7.85 -13.39 11.43
CA GLY A 125 6.58 -13.14 12.09
C GLY A 125 5.50 -12.51 11.19
N SER A 126 5.85 -11.76 10.14
CA SER A 126 4.88 -11.21 9.19
C SER A 126 4.25 -12.28 8.30
N THR A 127 5.01 -13.29 7.90
CA THR A 127 4.54 -14.44 7.11
C THR A 127 3.60 -15.30 7.95
N ALA A 128 4.01 -15.70 9.16
CA ALA A 128 3.17 -16.46 10.09
C ALA A 128 1.85 -15.72 10.39
N LYS A 129 1.92 -14.40 10.65
CA LYS A 129 0.74 -13.56 10.86
C LYS A 129 -0.21 -13.59 9.67
N ASN A 130 0.30 -13.50 8.45
CA ASN A 130 -0.53 -13.52 7.24
C ASN A 130 -1.24 -14.88 7.06
N TYR A 131 -0.52 -15.97 7.29
CA TYR A 131 -1.10 -17.33 7.23
C TYR A 131 -2.17 -17.53 8.30
N TYR A 132 -1.88 -17.14 9.53
CA TYR A 132 -2.86 -17.18 10.61
C TYR A 132 -4.09 -16.31 10.31
N SER A 133 -3.89 -15.10 9.80
CA SER A 133 -5.00 -14.21 9.46
C SER A 133 -5.92 -14.78 8.37
N ALA A 134 -5.34 -15.46 7.37
CA ALA A 134 -6.11 -16.14 6.35
C ALA A 134 -6.85 -17.37 6.90
N PHE A 135 -6.18 -18.21 7.70
CA PHE A 135 -6.77 -19.32 8.44
C PHE A 135 -7.92 -18.85 9.34
N LYS A 136 -7.68 -17.85 10.20
CA LYS A 136 -8.71 -17.26 11.07
C LYS A 136 -9.95 -16.87 10.26
N SER A 137 -9.75 -16.27 9.08
CA SER A 137 -10.89 -15.89 8.23
C SER A 137 -11.65 -17.09 7.71
N VAL A 138 -11.00 -18.21 7.41
CA VAL A 138 -11.69 -19.46 7.03
C VAL A 138 -12.48 -20.02 8.22
N VAL A 139 -11.85 -20.10 9.40
CA VAL A 139 -12.50 -20.62 10.63
C VAL A 139 -13.74 -19.78 10.99
N VAL A 140 -13.64 -18.45 10.93
CA VAL A 140 -14.82 -17.57 11.11
C VAL A 140 -15.93 -17.91 10.11
N GLY A 141 -15.57 -18.22 8.85
CA GLY A 141 -16.55 -18.69 7.88
C GLY A 141 -17.17 -20.03 8.26
N LEU A 142 -16.38 -20.96 8.78
CA LEU A 142 -16.90 -22.25 9.24
C LEU A 142 -17.89 -22.07 10.41
N MET A 143 -17.63 -21.10 11.29
CA MET A 143 -18.57 -20.73 12.36
C MET A 143 -19.85 -20.07 11.80
N ASP A 144 -19.70 -19.13 10.86
CA ASP A 144 -20.83 -18.43 10.23
C ASP A 144 -21.81 -19.40 9.54
N TYR A 145 -21.31 -20.54 9.07
CA TYR A 145 -22.09 -21.60 8.40
C TYR A 145 -22.38 -22.83 9.26
N GLY A 146 -22.11 -22.76 10.58
CA GLY A 146 -22.50 -23.82 11.54
C GLY A 146 -21.64 -25.07 11.51
N PHE A 147 -20.47 -25.08 10.86
CA PHE A 147 -19.52 -26.22 10.91
C PHE A 147 -18.71 -26.25 12.20
N ILE A 148 -18.62 -25.14 12.91
CA ILE A 148 -17.96 -24.97 14.21
C ILE A 148 -18.94 -24.24 15.13
N ASP A 149 -19.33 -24.91 16.24
CA ASP A 149 -20.29 -24.37 17.21
C ASP A 149 -19.58 -23.75 18.44
N GLN A 150 -18.55 -22.98 18.22
CA GLN A 150 -17.81 -22.27 19.29
C GLN A 150 -17.84 -20.76 19.04
N GLN A 151 -17.79 -20.00 20.15
CA GLN A 151 -17.69 -18.55 20.04
C GLN A 151 -16.29 -18.13 19.56
N HIS A 152 -16.25 -17.13 18.70
CA HIS A 152 -15.03 -16.57 18.09
C HIS A 152 -13.98 -16.20 19.15
N GLU A 153 -14.39 -15.55 20.22
CA GLU A 153 -13.54 -15.04 21.28
C GLU A 153 -12.90 -16.18 22.09
N THR A 154 -13.58 -17.31 22.20
CA THR A 154 -13.12 -18.50 22.92
C THR A 154 -12.11 -19.29 22.08
N LEU A 155 -12.40 -19.48 20.78
CA LEU A 155 -11.59 -20.33 19.92
C LEU A 155 -10.35 -19.61 19.36
N LEU A 156 -10.46 -18.34 19.02
CA LEU A 156 -9.43 -17.63 18.25
C LEU A 156 -8.76 -16.51 19.03
N PRO A 157 -7.46 -16.66 19.40
CA PRO A 157 -6.72 -15.59 20.07
C PRO A 157 -6.77 -14.27 19.29
N ALA A 158 -6.91 -13.15 20.02
CA ALA A 158 -7.07 -11.83 19.42
C ALA A 158 -5.84 -11.39 18.61
N ASN A 159 -4.63 -11.58 19.15
CA ASN A 159 -3.38 -11.16 18.50
C ASN A 159 -2.21 -12.10 18.85
N PRO A 160 -2.19 -13.33 18.33
CA PRO A 160 -1.15 -14.30 18.66
C PRO A 160 0.22 -13.96 18.04
N PHE A 161 0.28 -13.06 17.09
CA PHE A 161 1.51 -12.58 16.45
C PHE A 161 1.64 -11.06 16.66
N PRO A 162 1.91 -10.61 17.91
CA PRO A 162 2.14 -9.20 18.15
C PRO A 162 3.36 -8.74 17.35
N MET A 163 3.20 -7.71 16.57
CA MET A 163 4.33 -7.03 15.93
C MET A 163 5.02 -6.20 17.02
N ASN A 164 6.10 -6.71 17.58
CA ASN A 164 6.91 -5.99 18.55
C ASN A 164 7.49 -4.73 17.90
N GLY A 165 6.79 -3.60 17.99
CA GLY A 165 7.28 -2.24 17.70
C GLY A 165 8.09 -2.00 16.41
N ALA A 166 8.71 -3.00 15.86
CA ALA A 166 9.32 -2.99 14.55
C ALA A 166 8.22 -2.99 13.49
N VAL A 167 7.59 -1.84 13.31
CA VAL A 167 6.79 -1.58 12.12
C VAL A 167 7.72 -1.85 10.94
N THR A 168 7.58 -3.01 10.32
CA THR A 168 8.19 -3.25 9.02
C THR A 168 7.51 -2.28 8.07
N ARG A 169 8.04 -1.07 8.01
CA ARG A 169 7.51 0.02 7.18
C ARG A 169 7.66 -0.28 5.69
N GLY A 170 7.76 -1.56 5.34
CA GLY A 170 7.94 -2.03 3.97
C GLY A 170 9.27 -1.55 3.36
N GLU A 171 9.33 -1.49 2.03
CA GLU A 171 10.53 -1.06 1.29
C GLU A 171 10.89 0.39 1.61
N THR A 172 12.19 0.69 1.66
CA THR A 172 12.69 2.07 1.78
C THR A 172 12.39 2.86 0.51
N PRO A 173 12.06 4.17 0.58
CA PRO A 173 12.00 5.01 -0.60
C PRO A 173 13.36 5.04 -1.30
N LEU A 174 13.38 5.41 -2.57
CA LEU A 174 14.64 5.72 -3.27
C LEU A 174 15.26 6.97 -2.65
N SER A 175 16.57 6.95 -2.49
CA SER A 175 17.33 8.16 -2.15
C SER A 175 17.29 9.16 -3.31
N GLN A 176 17.69 10.40 -3.07
CA GLN A 176 17.75 11.41 -4.14
C GLN A 176 18.75 11.04 -5.23
N PRO A 177 19.98 10.55 -4.95
CA PRO A 177 20.88 10.04 -5.98
C PRO A 177 20.34 8.85 -6.74
N GLU A 178 19.73 7.85 -6.05
CA GLU A 178 19.08 6.70 -6.71
C GLU A 178 18.00 7.15 -7.67
N MET A 179 17.17 8.11 -7.23
CA MET A 179 16.09 8.66 -8.03
C MET A 179 16.58 9.40 -9.26
N GLN A 180 17.70 10.16 -9.14
CA GLN A 180 18.32 10.84 -10.27
C GLN A 180 18.89 9.85 -11.29
N ARG A 181 19.63 8.82 -10.83
CA ARG A 181 20.15 7.76 -11.72
C ARG A 181 19.01 7.07 -12.49
N LEU A 182 17.95 6.69 -11.79
CA LEU A 182 16.78 6.08 -12.41
C LEU A 182 16.08 7.03 -13.41
N ALA A 183 15.87 8.29 -13.04
CA ALA A 183 15.23 9.28 -13.90
C ALA A 183 16.03 9.54 -15.18
N THR A 184 17.35 9.60 -15.09
CA THR A 184 18.26 9.77 -16.25
C THR A 184 18.15 8.57 -17.19
N ALA A 185 18.20 7.35 -16.67
CA ALA A 185 18.06 6.13 -17.44
C ALA A 185 16.70 6.04 -18.16
N LEU A 186 15.61 6.28 -17.41
CA LEU A 186 14.26 6.26 -17.99
C LEU A 186 14.05 7.37 -19.02
N LYS A 187 14.67 8.55 -18.85
CA LYS A 187 14.65 9.63 -19.85
C LYS A 187 15.39 9.22 -21.13
N ALA A 188 16.56 8.57 -21.02
CA ALA A 188 17.29 8.07 -22.19
C ALA A 188 16.48 7.03 -22.95
N ASP A 189 15.88 6.07 -22.25
CA ASP A 189 14.99 5.08 -22.85
C ASP A 189 13.74 5.71 -23.50
N LEU A 190 13.13 6.72 -22.86
CA LEU A 190 11.98 7.45 -23.40
C LEU A 190 12.35 8.14 -24.73
N ILE A 191 13.51 8.77 -24.80
CA ILE A 191 14.02 9.41 -26.00
C ILE A 191 14.21 8.34 -27.10
N ALA A 192 14.82 7.21 -26.78
CA ALA A 192 15.01 6.11 -27.71
C ALA A 192 13.67 5.53 -28.23
N ILE A 193 12.68 5.37 -27.35
CA ILE A 193 11.32 4.94 -27.71
C ILE A 193 10.66 5.96 -28.65
N HIS A 194 10.81 7.24 -28.38
CA HIS A 194 10.18 8.30 -29.18
C HIS A 194 10.75 8.33 -30.63
N HIS A 195 12.03 8.09 -30.75
CA HIS A 195 12.75 8.05 -32.04
C HIS A 195 12.81 6.65 -32.67
N GLU A 196 12.06 5.66 -32.18
CA GLU A 196 12.02 4.28 -32.69
C GLU A 196 13.40 3.58 -32.69
N ARG A 197 14.29 3.99 -31.78
CA ARG A 197 15.67 3.47 -31.63
C ARG A 197 15.84 2.64 -30.35
N PHE A 198 14.75 2.30 -29.69
CA PHE A 198 14.81 1.54 -28.45
C PHE A 198 15.25 0.09 -28.73
N ALA A 199 16.37 -0.32 -28.16
CA ALA A 199 16.99 -1.63 -28.41
C ALA A 199 16.41 -2.79 -27.56
N GLY A 200 15.49 -2.50 -26.62
CA GLY A 200 14.83 -3.49 -25.76
C GLY A 200 13.59 -4.11 -26.41
N LEU A 201 12.93 -5.00 -25.66
CA LEU A 201 11.66 -5.60 -26.07
C LEU A 201 10.50 -4.57 -25.99
N ASP A 202 9.43 -4.79 -26.78
CA ASP A 202 8.21 -3.98 -26.69
C ASP A 202 7.67 -3.90 -25.26
N SER A 203 7.70 -5.03 -24.53
CA SER A 203 7.28 -5.09 -23.14
C SER A 203 8.16 -4.22 -22.21
N GLU A 204 9.45 -4.11 -22.48
CA GLU A 204 10.35 -3.22 -21.73
C GLU A 204 10.03 -1.75 -22.01
N ALA A 205 9.78 -1.38 -23.27
CA ALA A 205 9.36 -0.03 -23.62
C ALA A 205 8.08 0.38 -22.86
N ILE A 206 7.09 -0.51 -22.77
CA ILE A 206 5.85 -0.25 -22.02
C ILE A 206 6.12 -0.13 -20.53
N VAL A 207 7.05 -0.93 -19.97
CA VAL A 207 7.44 -0.81 -18.54
C VAL A 207 8.18 0.51 -18.27
N VAL A 208 9.06 0.97 -19.17
CA VAL A 208 9.70 2.29 -19.06
C VAL A 208 8.65 3.38 -18.92
N LEU A 209 7.65 3.42 -19.80
CA LEU A 209 6.57 4.40 -19.75
C LEU A 209 5.75 4.29 -18.46
N MET A 210 5.44 3.06 -18.02
CA MET A 210 4.74 2.82 -16.75
C MET A 210 5.54 3.31 -15.55
N LEU A 211 6.86 3.06 -15.49
CA LEU A 211 7.71 3.51 -14.39
C LEU A 211 7.77 5.04 -14.32
N ILE A 212 7.84 5.73 -15.47
CA ILE A 212 7.81 7.20 -15.52
C ILE A 212 6.47 7.73 -14.96
N ILE A 213 5.34 7.14 -15.34
CA ILE A 213 4.03 7.51 -14.81
C ILE A 213 3.96 7.23 -13.31
N GLY A 214 4.40 6.04 -12.85
CA GLY A 214 4.45 5.68 -11.44
C GLY A 214 5.28 6.65 -10.59
N MET A 215 6.44 7.04 -11.11
CA MET A 215 7.38 7.99 -10.50
C MET A 215 6.79 9.40 -10.36
N ARG A 216 5.99 9.84 -11.34
CA ARG A 216 5.41 11.19 -11.38
C ARG A 216 4.07 11.32 -10.66
N SER A 217 3.29 10.24 -10.60
CA SER A 217 1.94 10.27 -10.05
C SER A 217 1.82 9.64 -8.67
N GLY A 218 2.73 8.75 -8.30
CA GLY A 218 2.62 7.97 -7.08
C GLY A 218 1.37 7.06 -7.04
N ILE A 219 0.71 6.79 -8.16
CA ILE A 219 -0.47 5.93 -8.23
C ILE A 219 -0.13 4.54 -7.64
N ASN A 220 -1.06 3.95 -6.89
CA ASN A 220 -0.92 2.61 -6.35
C ASN A 220 -0.67 1.57 -7.44
N THR A 221 0.10 0.53 -7.13
CA THR A 221 0.49 -0.53 -8.08
C THR A 221 -0.70 -1.15 -8.83
N THR A 222 -1.76 -1.55 -8.14
CA THR A 222 -2.92 -2.18 -8.80
C THR A 222 -3.68 -1.21 -9.69
N PRO A 223 -4.10 0.00 -9.25
CA PRO A 223 -4.71 1.00 -10.13
C PRO A 223 -3.84 1.38 -11.32
N LEU A 224 -2.52 1.45 -11.17
CA LEU A 224 -1.61 1.74 -12.27
C LEU A 224 -1.59 0.59 -13.30
N LEU A 225 -1.44 -0.65 -12.86
CA LEU A 225 -1.48 -1.84 -13.73
C LEU A 225 -2.83 -2.01 -14.45
N GLU A 226 -3.92 -1.65 -13.78
CA GLU A 226 -5.29 -1.79 -14.29
C GLU A 226 -5.80 -0.54 -15.01
N MET A 227 -4.94 0.42 -15.28
CA MET A 227 -5.29 1.67 -15.94
C MET A 227 -5.96 1.40 -17.28
N LYS A 228 -7.10 2.05 -17.51
CA LYS A 228 -7.88 1.93 -18.74
C LYS A 228 -7.48 2.96 -19.78
N ARG A 229 -7.77 2.68 -21.04
CA ARG A 229 -7.42 3.56 -22.17
C ARG A 229 -8.15 4.90 -22.16
N ASP A 230 -9.30 4.97 -21.52
CA ASP A 230 -10.11 6.19 -21.31
C ASP A 230 -9.74 6.97 -20.03
N CYS A 231 -8.57 6.66 -19.45
CA CYS A 231 -8.14 7.23 -18.18
C CYS A 231 -7.87 8.75 -18.21
N LEU A 232 -7.55 9.31 -19.37
CA LEU A 232 -7.24 10.75 -19.51
C LEU A 232 -8.50 11.58 -19.70
N GLY A 233 -8.63 12.66 -18.94
CA GLY A 233 -9.67 13.66 -19.09
C GLY A 233 -9.16 15.06 -18.79
N PRO A 234 -9.83 16.14 -19.27
CA PRO A 234 -9.45 17.49 -18.96
C PRO A 234 -9.60 17.77 -17.46
N HIS A 235 -8.71 18.61 -16.92
CA HIS A 235 -8.88 19.10 -15.56
C HIS A 235 -9.96 20.20 -15.55
N PRO A 236 -10.97 20.14 -14.65
CA PRO A 236 -12.12 21.04 -14.72
C PRO A 236 -11.77 22.51 -14.47
N PHE A 237 -10.68 22.81 -13.77
CA PHE A 237 -10.32 24.17 -13.36
C PHE A 237 -8.94 24.64 -13.85
N MET A 238 -8.09 23.73 -14.31
CA MET A 238 -6.69 24.05 -14.65
C MET A 238 -6.36 23.55 -16.06
N PRO A 239 -6.28 24.43 -17.07
CA PRO A 239 -6.06 24.03 -18.48
C PRO A 239 -4.72 23.33 -18.73
N ASN A 240 -3.70 23.61 -17.89
CA ASN A 240 -2.36 22.99 -17.98
C ASN A 240 -2.26 21.64 -17.27
N LEU A 241 -3.38 21.14 -16.74
CA LEU A 241 -3.44 19.83 -16.09
C LEU A 241 -4.42 18.92 -16.81
N MET A 242 -4.14 17.63 -16.76
CA MET A 242 -5.11 16.60 -17.10
C MET A 242 -5.33 15.68 -15.90
N LEU A 243 -6.55 15.20 -15.78
CA LEU A 243 -6.90 14.18 -14.79
C LEU A 243 -6.61 12.79 -15.35
N VAL A 244 -5.91 11.99 -14.58
CA VAL A 244 -5.79 10.55 -14.80
C VAL A 244 -6.74 9.84 -13.85
N ARG A 245 -7.76 9.23 -14.40
CA ARG A 245 -8.76 8.46 -13.65
C ARG A 245 -8.30 7.01 -13.52
N THR A 246 -8.24 6.52 -12.29
CA THR A 246 -7.92 5.12 -11.98
C THR A 246 -8.97 4.55 -11.04
N PHE A 247 -9.09 3.24 -10.99
CA PHE A 247 -10.07 2.58 -10.15
C PHE A 247 -9.37 1.80 -9.03
N LYS A 248 -9.73 2.09 -7.77
CA LYS A 248 -9.24 1.37 -6.61
C LYS A 248 -10.25 0.31 -6.20
N ARG A 249 -9.91 -0.97 -6.39
CA ARG A 249 -10.80 -2.09 -6.04
C ARG A 249 -11.16 -2.13 -4.55
N ARG A 250 -10.22 -1.79 -3.65
CA ARG A 250 -10.51 -1.61 -2.22
C ARG A 250 -11.27 -0.30 -2.04
N GLY A 251 -12.48 -0.39 -1.48
CA GLY A 251 -13.35 0.77 -1.27
C GLY A 251 -14.16 1.18 -2.49
N LYS A 252 -14.10 0.42 -3.61
CA LYS A 252 -14.93 0.62 -4.83
C LYS A 252 -14.96 2.08 -5.31
N GLY A 253 -13.85 2.81 -5.19
CA GLY A 253 -13.75 4.23 -5.50
C GLY A 253 -12.92 4.53 -6.73
N ALA A 254 -13.38 5.46 -7.57
CA ALA A 254 -12.54 6.11 -8.56
C ALA A 254 -11.53 7.02 -7.85
N GLN A 255 -10.29 7.02 -8.32
CA GLN A 255 -9.27 7.98 -7.91
C GLN A 255 -8.90 8.83 -9.11
N SER A 256 -8.80 10.13 -8.91
CA SER A 256 -8.29 11.06 -9.91
C SER A 256 -6.95 11.62 -9.43
N THR A 257 -5.98 11.61 -10.31
CA THR A 257 -4.65 12.17 -10.07
C THR A 257 -4.37 13.20 -11.16
N SER A 258 -3.97 14.40 -10.78
CA SER A 258 -3.61 15.45 -11.76
C SER A 258 -2.21 15.20 -12.29
N LEU A 259 -2.05 15.24 -13.60
CA LEU A 259 -0.75 15.23 -14.26
C LEU A 259 -0.57 16.54 -15.03
N ARG A 260 0.64 17.12 -14.91
CA ARG A 260 1.00 18.31 -15.65
C ARG A 260 1.09 17.99 -17.14
N GLN A 261 0.45 18.81 -17.97
CA GLN A 261 0.65 18.86 -19.40
C GLN A 261 1.49 20.10 -19.70
N THR A 262 2.68 19.89 -20.21
CA THR A 262 3.55 20.98 -20.67
C THR A 262 3.16 21.29 -22.12
N HIS A 263 2.70 22.49 -22.40
CA HIS A 263 2.59 22.97 -23.76
C HIS A 263 4.01 23.26 -24.23
N ILE A 264 4.45 22.56 -25.28
CA ILE A 264 5.82 22.58 -25.75
C ILE A 264 6.14 23.93 -26.37
N HIS A 265 6.84 24.77 -25.63
CA HIS A 265 7.73 25.76 -26.18
C HIS A 265 9.06 25.80 -25.44
N ASP A 266 9.37 24.73 -24.68
CA ASP A 266 10.65 24.61 -24.02
C ASP A 266 11.64 24.00 -25.04
N LEU A 267 12.37 24.89 -25.72
CA LEU A 267 13.34 24.60 -26.78
C LEU A 267 14.54 23.74 -26.35
N ALA A 268 14.60 23.37 -25.06
CA ALA A 268 15.70 22.61 -24.48
C ALA A 268 15.49 21.08 -24.47
N ALA A 269 14.28 20.58 -24.70
CA ALA A 269 14.01 19.14 -24.73
C ALA A 269 13.45 18.71 -26.08
N PRO A 270 14.11 17.80 -26.79
CA PRO A 270 13.71 17.36 -28.13
C PRO A 270 12.38 16.58 -28.16
N ILE A 271 11.83 16.21 -26.99
CA ILE A 271 10.58 15.47 -26.85
C ILE A 271 9.83 15.85 -25.58
N PRO A 272 8.48 15.75 -25.58
CA PRO A 272 7.70 16.00 -24.37
C PRO A 272 7.95 14.89 -23.33
N VAL A 273 8.47 15.28 -22.17
CA VAL A 273 8.76 14.34 -21.06
C VAL A 273 7.75 14.44 -19.92
N ASP A 274 6.67 15.23 -20.07
CA ASP A 274 5.63 15.33 -19.06
C ASP A 274 4.79 14.04 -18.95
N GLY A 275 4.09 13.88 -17.82
CA GLY A 275 3.35 12.64 -17.54
C GLY A 275 2.20 12.38 -18.53
N VAL A 276 1.58 13.44 -19.07
CA VAL A 276 0.49 13.32 -20.03
C VAL A 276 1.01 12.84 -21.39
N ALA A 277 2.11 13.43 -21.86
CA ALA A 277 2.75 13.04 -23.11
C ALA A 277 3.22 11.58 -23.06
N VAL A 278 3.85 11.17 -21.96
CA VAL A 278 4.28 9.76 -21.76
C VAL A 278 3.09 8.80 -21.80
N LEU A 279 1.97 9.16 -21.18
CA LEU A 279 0.77 8.32 -21.19
C LEU A 279 0.11 8.28 -22.58
N LYS A 280 0.07 9.42 -23.31
CA LYS A 280 -0.37 9.46 -24.70
C LYS A 280 0.51 8.59 -25.58
N LYS A 281 1.84 8.61 -25.40
CA LYS A 281 2.77 7.74 -26.13
C LYS A 281 2.51 6.25 -25.85
N ALA A 282 2.23 5.86 -24.62
CA ALA A 282 1.84 4.49 -24.28
C ALA A 282 0.54 4.08 -24.99
N LEU A 283 -0.47 4.96 -25.02
CA LEU A 283 -1.73 4.71 -25.71
C LEU A 283 -1.54 4.58 -27.22
N GLU A 284 -0.66 5.38 -27.83
CA GLU A 284 -0.28 5.32 -29.25
C GLU A 284 0.38 3.99 -29.60
N LEU A 285 1.46 3.64 -28.90
CA LEU A 285 2.22 2.41 -29.14
C LEU A 285 1.37 1.15 -29.02
N THR A 286 0.41 1.16 -28.08
CA THR A 286 -0.45 0.00 -27.82
C THR A 286 -1.72 -0.02 -28.65
N LYS A 287 -2.01 1.04 -29.44
CA LYS A 287 -3.23 1.13 -30.25
C LYS A 287 -3.37 -0.04 -31.24
N VAL A 288 -2.28 -0.42 -31.88
CA VAL A 288 -2.24 -1.50 -32.87
C VAL A 288 -2.47 -2.90 -32.27
N LEU A 289 -2.35 -3.03 -30.95
CA LEU A 289 -2.54 -4.31 -30.24
C LEU A 289 -4.00 -4.54 -29.83
N VAL A 290 -4.81 -3.46 -29.74
CA VAL A 290 -6.19 -3.52 -29.25
C VAL A 290 -7.09 -4.50 -30.02
N PRO A 291 -7.07 -4.54 -31.37
CA PRO A 291 -7.92 -5.46 -32.12
C PRO A 291 -7.64 -6.93 -31.85
N ASN A 292 -6.39 -7.26 -31.50
CA ASN A 292 -5.93 -8.63 -31.24
C ASN A 292 -5.86 -8.96 -29.74
N ALA A 293 -6.32 -8.05 -28.88
CA ALA A 293 -6.32 -8.27 -27.44
C ALA A 293 -7.57 -9.04 -26.98
N PRO A 294 -7.44 -9.99 -26.06
CA PRO A 294 -8.59 -10.60 -25.40
C PRO A 294 -9.52 -9.55 -24.78
N ASP A 295 -10.85 -9.79 -24.80
CA ASP A 295 -11.85 -8.85 -24.29
C ASP A 295 -11.58 -8.39 -22.84
N ALA A 296 -11.05 -9.27 -22.02
CA ALA A 296 -10.73 -8.98 -20.62
C ALA A 296 -9.62 -7.91 -20.43
N ILE A 297 -8.82 -7.62 -21.46
CA ILE A 297 -7.68 -6.71 -21.36
C ILE A 297 -7.63 -5.64 -22.46
N LYS A 298 -8.48 -5.69 -23.47
CA LYS A 298 -8.46 -4.75 -24.62
C LYS A 298 -8.60 -3.28 -24.22
N ASP A 299 -9.23 -3.01 -23.07
CA ASP A 299 -9.40 -1.67 -22.52
C ASP A 299 -8.20 -1.18 -21.68
N ARG A 300 -7.14 -1.97 -21.58
CA ARG A 300 -5.94 -1.64 -20.78
C ARG A 300 -4.94 -0.79 -21.56
N VAL A 301 -4.23 0.09 -20.83
CA VAL A 301 -3.14 0.90 -21.39
C VAL A 301 -1.91 0.04 -21.67
N TRP A 302 -1.54 -0.84 -20.75
CA TRP A 302 -0.24 -1.51 -20.71
C TRP A 302 -0.24 -2.83 -21.47
N LEU A 303 -0.66 -2.78 -22.73
CA LEU A 303 -0.61 -3.93 -23.64
C LEU A 303 0.79 -4.09 -24.24
N TYR A 304 1.19 -5.33 -24.51
CA TYR A 304 2.43 -5.63 -25.21
C TYR A 304 2.31 -6.95 -26.00
N ARG A 305 3.16 -7.14 -26.99
CA ARG A 305 3.26 -8.39 -27.72
C ARG A 305 4.23 -9.33 -27.02
N SER A 306 3.80 -10.55 -26.70
CA SER A 306 4.63 -11.55 -26.05
C SER A 306 5.79 -12.00 -26.95
N SER A 307 7.01 -11.93 -26.43
CA SER A 307 8.22 -12.48 -27.03
C SER A 307 8.55 -13.90 -26.55
N GLN A 308 7.76 -14.46 -25.63
CA GLN A 308 8.01 -15.79 -25.08
C GLN A 308 7.96 -16.86 -26.16
N ARG A 309 8.92 -17.81 -26.11
CA ARG A 309 8.94 -18.96 -27.01
C ARG A 309 7.77 -19.90 -26.73
N GLY A 310 7.20 -20.55 -27.76
CA GLY A 310 6.11 -21.50 -27.63
C GLY A 310 4.73 -20.90 -27.94
N LYS A 311 3.65 -21.54 -27.44
CA LYS A 311 2.25 -21.22 -27.77
C LYS A 311 1.79 -19.79 -27.50
N GLY A 312 2.53 -19.05 -26.67
CA GLY A 312 2.23 -17.65 -26.33
C GLY A 312 2.95 -16.60 -27.18
N LYS A 313 3.81 -16.99 -28.13
CA LYS A 313 4.57 -16.05 -28.95
C LYS A 313 3.63 -15.20 -29.81
N GLY A 314 3.82 -13.91 -29.82
CA GLY A 314 3.03 -12.96 -30.61
C GLY A 314 1.65 -12.63 -30.04
N GLN A 315 1.20 -13.28 -28.97
CA GLN A 315 -0.07 -12.93 -28.31
C GLN A 315 -0.01 -11.56 -27.66
N THR A 316 -1.13 -10.83 -27.74
CA THR A 316 -1.29 -9.59 -27.00
C THR A 316 -1.60 -9.89 -25.54
N LEU A 317 -0.74 -9.41 -24.65
CA LEU A 317 -0.84 -9.56 -23.21
C LEU A 317 -0.88 -8.18 -22.55
N CYS A 318 -1.29 -8.14 -21.28
CA CYS A 318 -1.22 -6.95 -20.44
C CYS A 318 -0.19 -7.16 -19.31
N LEU A 319 0.53 -6.10 -18.95
CA LEU A 319 1.52 -6.16 -17.86
C LEU A 319 0.89 -6.63 -16.55
N LYS A 320 1.61 -7.51 -15.87
CA LYS A 320 1.30 -8.04 -14.53
C LYS A 320 2.44 -7.68 -13.59
N ILE A 321 2.20 -7.73 -12.29
CA ILE A 321 3.21 -7.34 -11.29
C ILE A 321 4.51 -8.15 -11.42
N GLY A 322 4.41 -9.44 -11.71
CA GLY A 322 5.57 -10.31 -11.94
C GLY A 322 6.38 -9.86 -13.16
N SER A 323 5.71 -9.65 -14.31
CA SER A 323 6.36 -9.16 -15.54
C SER A 323 7.03 -7.80 -15.33
N VAL A 324 6.36 -6.87 -14.65
CA VAL A 324 6.96 -5.55 -14.33
C VAL A 324 8.23 -5.72 -13.52
N SER A 325 8.24 -6.60 -12.52
CA SER A 325 9.44 -6.82 -11.68
C SER A 325 10.61 -7.42 -12.48
N GLU A 326 10.34 -8.32 -13.40
CA GLU A 326 11.37 -8.93 -14.27
C GLU A 326 11.92 -7.92 -15.28
N LEU A 327 11.04 -7.23 -15.98
CA LEU A 327 11.41 -6.24 -16.98
C LEU A 327 12.12 -5.02 -16.36
N THR A 328 11.71 -4.61 -15.15
CA THR A 328 12.42 -3.56 -14.40
C THR A 328 13.84 -3.98 -14.06
N ARG A 329 14.08 -5.26 -13.70
CA ARG A 329 15.44 -5.77 -13.49
C ARG A 329 16.28 -5.71 -14.76
N ALA A 330 15.71 -6.04 -15.92
CA ALA A 330 16.40 -5.92 -17.20
C ALA A 330 16.81 -4.47 -17.50
N ILE A 331 15.92 -3.49 -17.21
CA ILE A 331 16.23 -2.06 -17.35
C ILE A 331 17.39 -1.66 -16.42
N VAL A 332 17.32 -2.05 -15.14
CA VAL A 332 18.38 -1.77 -14.16
C VAL A 332 19.73 -2.34 -14.63
N GLN A 333 19.72 -3.56 -15.13
CA GLN A 333 20.93 -4.23 -15.64
C GLN A 333 21.47 -3.54 -16.91
N ARG A 334 20.62 -3.20 -17.88
CA ARG A 334 21.01 -2.51 -19.12
C ARG A 334 21.70 -1.19 -18.85
N HIS A 335 21.21 -0.42 -17.87
CA HIS A 335 21.77 0.88 -17.51
C HIS A 335 22.82 0.82 -16.40
N GLY A 336 23.16 -0.35 -15.88
CA GLY A 336 24.10 -0.51 -14.78
C GLY A 336 23.72 0.28 -13.52
N LEU A 337 22.41 0.36 -13.20
CA LEU A 337 21.94 1.18 -12.10
C LEU A 337 22.29 0.54 -10.74
N LEU A 338 23.03 1.27 -9.93
CA LEU A 338 23.43 0.85 -8.59
C LEU A 338 22.68 1.65 -7.52
N ALA A 339 22.41 1.00 -6.40
CA ALA A 339 21.98 1.62 -5.17
C ALA A 339 23.15 2.37 -4.50
N ASP A 340 22.88 3.13 -3.45
CA ASP A 340 23.93 3.91 -2.77
C ASP A 340 24.96 3.01 -2.05
N ASP A 341 24.61 1.76 -1.76
CA ASP A 341 25.51 0.75 -1.20
C ASP A 341 26.31 -0.04 -2.26
N GLY A 342 26.19 0.33 -3.54
CA GLY A 342 26.88 -0.33 -4.65
C GLY A 342 26.20 -1.60 -5.17
N SER A 343 25.13 -2.07 -4.54
CA SER A 343 24.34 -3.20 -5.03
C SER A 343 23.44 -2.80 -6.23
N PRO A 344 22.96 -3.76 -7.05
CA PRO A 344 22.01 -3.43 -8.11
C PRO A 344 20.76 -2.73 -7.57
N LEU A 345 20.38 -1.62 -8.21
CA LEU A 345 19.25 -0.80 -7.75
C LEU A 345 17.95 -1.59 -7.79
N ARG A 346 17.31 -1.75 -6.64
CA ARG A 346 16.00 -2.39 -6.56
C ARG A 346 14.90 -1.36 -6.80
N VAL A 347 14.26 -1.42 -7.95
CA VAL A 347 13.13 -0.55 -8.32
C VAL A 347 11.83 -1.35 -8.28
N THR A 348 10.85 -0.86 -7.53
CA THR A 348 9.48 -1.38 -7.49
C THR A 348 8.48 -0.22 -7.54
N LEU A 349 7.27 -0.48 -8.04
CA LEU A 349 6.20 0.53 -8.04
C LEU A 349 5.87 1.00 -6.62
N GLY A 350 6.03 0.13 -5.62
CA GLY A 350 5.86 0.48 -4.21
C GLY A 350 6.91 1.47 -3.73
N ARG A 351 8.20 1.26 -4.08
CA ARG A 351 9.28 2.21 -3.76
C ARG A 351 9.08 3.55 -4.44
N LEU A 352 8.67 3.56 -5.72
CA LEU A 352 8.38 4.80 -6.46
C LEU A 352 7.26 5.61 -5.78
N ARG A 353 6.18 4.94 -5.37
CA ARG A 353 5.10 5.58 -4.64
C ARG A 353 5.59 6.19 -3.32
N LYS A 354 6.35 5.42 -2.52
CA LYS A 354 6.94 5.94 -1.27
C LYS A 354 7.85 7.12 -1.49
N THR A 355 8.66 7.07 -2.54
CA THR A 355 9.56 8.17 -2.92
C THR A 355 8.78 9.42 -3.26
N MET A 356 7.70 9.30 -4.04
CA MET A 356 6.83 10.41 -4.39
C MET A 356 6.15 11.01 -3.17
N GLU A 357 5.66 10.17 -2.26
CA GLU A 357 4.99 10.61 -1.04
C GLU A 357 5.93 11.36 -0.09
N ASN A 358 7.14 10.82 0.13
CA ASN A 358 8.16 11.52 0.92
C ASN A 358 8.61 12.84 0.28
N ARG A 359 8.67 12.90 -1.06
CA ARG A 359 8.95 14.14 -1.77
C ARG A 359 7.83 15.16 -1.60
N LEU A 360 6.56 14.75 -1.72
CA LEU A 360 5.42 15.63 -1.49
C LEU A 360 5.39 16.15 -0.06
N TRP A 361 5.70 15.28 0.92
CA TRP A 361 5.78 15.69 2.32
C TRP A 361 6.85 16.76 2.55
N LYS A 362 8.02 16.64 1.93
CA LYS A 362 9.06 17.69 1.98
C LYS A 362 8.63 18.97 1.28
N LEU A 363 7.96 18.87 0.12
CA LEU A 363 7.49 20.03 -0.64
C LEU A 363 6.32 20.77 0.01
N SER A 364 5.57 20.10 0.89
CA SER A 364 4.47 20.68 1.67
C SER A 364 4.87 21.09 3.08
N ASP A 365 6.18 21.17 3.37
CA ASP A 365 6.72 21.51 4.69
C ASP A 365 6.14 20.64 5.82
N GLY A 366 5.89 19.35 5.52
CA GLY A 366 5.37 18.39 6.49
C GLY A 366 3.84 18.34 6.62
N ASP A 367 3.09 18.95 5.71
CA ASP A 367 1.62 18.89 5.73
C ASP A 367 1.11 17.48 5.36
N LEU A 368 0.81 16.70 6.40
CA LEU A 368 0.32 15.34 6.28
C LEU A 368 -1.07 15.25 5.62
N LEU A 369 -1.91 16.27 5.81
CA LEU A 369 -3.26 16.30 5.24
C LEU A 369 -3.20 16.55 3.74
N ALA A 370 -2.41 17.51 3.29
CA ALA A 370 -2.18 17.80 1.89
C ALA A 370 -1.59 16.57 1.17
N VAL A 371 -0.55 15.95 1.72
CA VAL A 371 0.06 14.74 1.17
C VAL A 371 -0.95 13.60 1.08
N SER A 372 -1.71 13.33 2.14
CA SER A 372 -2.69 12.23 2.16
C SER A 372 -3.79 12.45 1.12
N THR A 373 -4.24 13.70 0.95
CA THR A 373 -5.25 14.06 -0.04
C THR A 373 -4.76 13.81 -1.46
N VAL A 374 -3.56 14.29 -1.79
CA VAL A 374 -2.94 14.09 -3.11
C VAL A 374 -2.70 12.60 -3.39
N MET A 375 -2.24 11.85 -2.39
CA MET A 375 -1.92 10.42 -2.54
C MET A 375 -3.15 9.49 -2.42
N GLY A 376 -4.31 10.02 -2.04
CA GLY A 376 -5.58 9.30 -1.98
C GLY A 376 -5.65 8.22 -0.89
N HIS A 377 -5.21 8.55 0.32
CA HIS A 377 -5.32 7.70 1.52
C HIS A 377 -5.50 8.55 2.78
N SER A 378 -5.74 7.91 3.93
CA SER A 378 -5.86 8.65 5.19
C SER A 378 -4.49 9.08 5.74
N PRO A 379 -4.42 10.16 6.53
CA PRO A 379 -3.20 10.60 7.20
C PRO A 379 -2.54 9.50 8.04
N GLN A 380 -3.32 8.69 8.74
CA GLN A 380 -2.82 7.55 9.50
C GLN A 380 -2.13 6.49 8.63
N VAL A 381 -2.59 6.30 7.39
CA VAL A 381 -1.95 5.39 6.42
C VAL A 381 -0.64 6.00 5.91
N ALA A 382 -0.60 7.32 5.66
CA ALA A 382 0.63 8.02 5.29
C ALA A 382 1.71 7.83 6.36
N ASP A 383 1.39 8.19 7.58
CA ASP A 383 2.31 8.12 8.72
C ASP A 383 2.81 6.69 8.97
N ASN A 384 1.90 5.71 9.06
CA ASN A 384 2.27 4.33 9.42
C ASN A 384 3.02 3.56 8.32
N HIS A 385 2.78 3.87 7.04
CA HIS A 385 3.23 2.99 5.96
C HIS A 385 4.19 3.63 4.97
N TYR A 386 4.13 4.94 4.80
CA TYR A 386 4.83 5.60 3.69
C TYR A 386 5.91 6.56 4.15
N LEU A 387 5.63 7.43 5.12
CA LEU A 387 6.58 8.45 5.53
C LEU A 387 7.77 7.83 6.27
N ARG A 388 8.95 8.27 5.88
CA ARG A 388 10.19 8.03 6.60
C ARG A 388 10.89 9.36 6.80
N LEU A 389 11.09 9.71 8.05
CA LEU A 389 11.98 10.81 8.40
C LEU A 389 13.38 10.41 7.94
N ASP A 390 14.00 11.23 7.12
CA ASP A 390 15.42 11.07 6.82
C ASP A 390 16.27 11.43 8.05
N GLU A 391 17.53 11.05 8.02
CA GLU A 391 18.44 11.26 9.15
C GLU A 391 18.63 12.75 9.48
N HIS A 392 18.54 13.63 8.47
CA HIS A 392 18.60 15.08 8.68
C HIS A 392 17.39 15.57 9.47
N THR A 393 16.17 15.21 9.07
CA THR A 393 14.92 15.57 9.79
C THR A 393 14.87 14.97 11.20
N LYS A 394 15.41 13.74 11.37
CA LYS A 394 15.56 13.14 12.70
C LYS A 394 16.58 13.91 13.56
N ALA A 395 17.72 14.30 12.97
CA ALA A 395 18.74 15.07 13.65
C ALA A 395 18.24 16.46 14.04
N GLU A 396 17.49 17.14 13.16
CA GLU A 396 16.84 18.42 13.48
C GLU A 396 15.79 18.26 14.59
N GLY A 397 14.96 17.24 14.51
CA GLY A 397 13.99 16.93 15.58
C GLY A 397 14.67 16.56 16.89
N ALA A 398 15.73 15.76 16.84
CA ALA A 398 16.52 15.42 18.02
C ALA A 398 17.25 16.63 18.60
N LYS A 399 17.77 17.54 17.76
CA LYS A 399 18.36 18.81 18.18
C LYS A 399 17.33 19.70 18.86
N PHE A 400 16.14 19.84 18.26
CA PHE A 400 15.03 20.60 18.85
C PHE A 400 14.61 20.04 20.20
N ILE A 401 14.41 18.71 20.31
CA ILE A 401 14.09 18.04 21.57
C ILE A 401 15.27 18.15 22.55
N GLY A 402 16.51 17.97 22.07
CA GLY A 402 17.73 18.03 22.86
C GLY A 402 18.04 19.42 23.42
N GLU A 403 17.64 20.48 22.74
CA GLU A 403 17.79 21.86 23.23
C GLU A 403 16.69 22.26 24.21
N ALA A 404 15.43 21.90 23.91
CA ALA A 404 14.29 22.29 24.74
C ALA A 404 14.16 21.45 26.02
N LEU A 405 14.39 20.14 25.94
CA LEU A 405 14.27 19.22 27.08
C LEU A 405 15.35 19.42 28.15
N PRO A 406 16.65 19.51 27.81
CA PRO A 406 17.69 19.79 28.79
C PRO A 406 17.57 21.18 29.44
N ALA A 407 17.11 22.18 28.69
CA ALA A 407 16.84 23.50 29.27
C ALA A 407 15.79 23.44 30.40
N LYS A 408 14.71 22.70 30.16
CA LYS A 408 13.66 22.46 31.17
C LYS A 408 14.14 21.59 32.33
N LEU A 409 14.91 20.54 32.07
CA LEU A 409 15.46 19.64 33.09
C LEU A 409 16.52 20.33 33.96
N ARG A 410 17.21 21.36 33.43
CA ARG A 410 18.17 22.17 34.19
C ARG A 410 17.52 23.33 34.93
N GLY A 411 16.19 23.42 34.99
CA GLY A 411 15.47 24.48 35.69
C GLY A 411 15.55 25.85 35.01
N GLN A 412 15.87 25.88 33.70
CA GLN A 412 15.71 27.10 32.91
C GLN A 412 14.21 27.32 32.70
N ASP A 413 13.69 28.37 33.32
CA ASP A 413 12.26 28.70 33.29
C ASP A 413 11.88 29.13 31.88
N LEU A 414 11.19 28.22 31.17
CA LEU A 414 10.48 28.57 29.95
C LEU A 414 9.29 29.45 30.31
N VAL A 415 9.22 30.63 29.72
CA VAL A 415 8.10 31.55 29.92
C VAL A 415 6.86 31.04 29.17
N PRO A 416 5.75 30.79 29.89
CA PRO A 416 4.52 30.36 29.21
C PRO A 416 3.98 31.45 28.29
N THR A 417 3.57 31.04 27.08
CA THR A 417 2.90 31.89 26.08
C THR A 417 1.48 31.34 25.84
N PRO A 418 0.56 32.09 25.20
CA PRO A 418 -0.77 31.59 24.84
C PRO A 418 -0.74 30.35 23.94
N THR A 419 0.31 30.16 23.14
CA THR A 419 0.40 29.08 22.14
C THR A 419 1.32 27.93 22.57
N GLY A 420 2.13 28.10 23.64
CA GLY A 420 3.11 27.12 24.11
C GLY A 420 4.05 27.71 25.15
N SER A 421 5.34 27.69 24.90
CA SER A 421 6.39 28.25 25.78
C SER A 421 7.44 29.03 24.98
N CYS A 422 8.10 29.99 25.59
CA CYS A 422 9.19 30.79 25.03
C CYS A 422 10.48 30.52 25.81
N LYS A 423 11.59 30.36 25.10
CA LYS A 423 12.93 30.20 25.71
C LYS A 423 13.42 31.47 26.38
N ASP A 424 13.09 32.63 25.78
CA ASP A 424 13.46 33.93 26.30
C ASP A 424 12.48 34.99 25.76
N SER A 425 11.61 35.47 26.63
CA SER A 425 10.61 36.48 26.28
C SER A 425 11.11 37.90 26.31
N LEU A 426 12.30 38.15 26.91
CA LEU A 426 12.90 39.50 27.00
C LEU A 426 13.90 39.75 25.91
N GLN A 427 14.73 38.74 25.55
CA GLN A 427 15.82 38.87 24.56
C GLN A 427 15.58 37.97 23.32
N GLY A 428 14.46 37.27 23.26
CA GLY A 428 14.11 36.37 22.16
C GLY A 428 14.02 37.06 20.79
N ALA A 429 13.91 36.28 19.72
CA ALA A 429 14.00 36.78 18.35
C ALA A 429 13.02 37.93 18.01
N LEU A 430 11.81 37.88 18.58
CA LEU A 430 10.73 38.85 18.36
C LEU A 430 10.48 39.75 19.60
N ALA A 431 11.35 39.67 20.63
CA ALA A 431 11.23 40.52 21.80
C ALA A 431 11.65 41.97 21.51
N PRO A 432 11.09 42.98 22.24
CA PRO A 432 11.47 44.39 22.07
C PRO A 432 12.96 44.69 22.39
N LYS A 433 13.62 43.79 23.15
CA LYS A 433 15.05 43.89 23.54
C LYS A 433 15.39 45.12 24.37
N ASP A 434 14.43 45.72 25.03
CA ASP A 434 14.63 46.86 25.96
C ASP A 434 15.02 46.42 27.37
N GLY A 435 15.13 45.12 27.61
CA GLY A 435 15.53 44.53 28.87
C GLY A 435 14.43 44.47 29.93
N SER A 436 13.26 45.01 29.68
CA SER A 436 12.14 45.09 30.65
C SER A 436 10.79 44.61 30.09
N THR A 437 10.57 44.74 28.78
CA THR A 437 9.28 44.43 28.14
C THR A 437 9.29 43.02 27.59
N HIS A 438 8.36 42.17 28.04
CA HIS A 438 8.17 40.84 27.48
C HIS A 438 7.55 40.92 26.07
N CYS A 439 7.91 39.96 25.21
CA CYS A 439 7.33 39.82 23.86
C CYS A 439 5.83 39.59 23.96
N ALA A 440 5.04 40.42 23.28
CA ALA A 440 3.58 40.33 23.21
C ALA A 440 3.06 39.72 21.91
N GLU A 441 3.94 39.44 20.95
CA GLU A 441 3.63 38.96 19.58
C GLU A 441 3.31 37.46 19.53
N PHE A 442 2.38 37.00 20.35
CA PHE A 442 2.07 35.58 20.49
C PHE A 442 1.52 34.91 19.22
N THR A 443 0.92 35.67 18.32
CA THR A 443 0.44 35.16 17.01
C THR A 443 1.58 34.71 16.10
N HIS A 444 2.77 35.26 16.27
CA HIS A 444 3.98 34.90 15.53
C HIS A 444 4.83 33.84 16.23
N CYS A 445 4.41 33.34 17.40
CA CYS A 445 5.17 32.35 18.17
C CYS A 445 5.51 31.10 17.38
N LEU A 446 4.56 30.58 16.57
CA LEU A 446 4.75 29.35 15.80
C LEU A 446 5.92 29.44 14.79
N GLY A 447 6.21 30.62 14.28
CA GLY A 447 7.36 30.87 13.39
C GLY A 447 8.61 31.46 14.09
N CYS A 448 8.58 31.63 15.41
CA CYS A 448 9.63 32.28 16.17
C CYS A 448 10.73 31.29 16.59
N PRO A 449 12.05 31.58 16.35
CA PRO A 449 13.16 30.73 16.81
C PRO A 449 13.26 30.54 18.32
N SER A 450 12.65 31.45 19.11
CA SER A 450 12.60 31.37 20.58
C SER A 450 11.42 30.53 21.09
N TYR A 451 10.52 30.10 20.23
CA TYR A 451 9.37 29.30 20.59
C TYR A 451 9.76 27.87 20.99
N ALA A 452 9.08 27.29 21.95
CA ALA A 452 9.30 25.94 22.43
C ALA A 452 7.98 25.25 22.79
N ILE A 453 7.81 24.02 22.31
CA ILE A 453 6.75 23.11 22.72
C ILE A 453 7.41 21.90 23.38
N VAL A 454 7.04 21.60 24.62
CA VAL A 454 7.66 20.49 25.36
C VAL A 454 6.78 19.24 25.40
N GLY A 455 5.68 19.20 24.66
CA GLY A 455 4.80 18.04 24.58
C GLY A 455 4.06 17.72 25.89
N THR A 456 4.01 18.65 26.86
CA THR A 456 3.18 18.49 28.06
C THR A 456 1.70 18.63 27.68
N VAL A 457 0.82 18.00 28.45
CA VAL A 457 -0.64 18.16 28.27
C VAL A 457 -1.04 19.64 28.26
N LYS A 458 -0.37 20.46 29.04
CA LYS A 458 -0.62 21.91 29.15
C LYS A 458 -0.18 22.65 27.87
N ASP A 459 0.97 22.33 27.29
CA ASP A 459 1.44 22.96 26.06
C ASP A 459 0.61 22.52 24.86
N LEU A 460 0.24 21.24 24.78
CA LEU A 460 -0.66 20.73 23.75
C LEU A 460 -2.05 21.36 23.83
N HIS A 461 -2.58 21.53 25.04
CA HIS A 461 -3.86 22.23 25.24
C HIS A 461 -3.81 23.66 24.71
N ARG A 462 -2.74 24.41 25.00
CA ARG A 462 -2.56 25.78 24.51
C ARG A 462 -2.48 25.82 22.97
N LEU A 463 -1.68 24.92 22.39
CA LEU A 463 -1.53 24.84 20.93
C LEU A 463 -2.86 24.56 20.23
N PHE A 464 -3.63 23.57 20.70
CA PHE A 464 -4.91 23.22 20.10
C PHE A 464 -6.00 24.27 20.39
N SER A 465 -5.95 24.96 21.53
CA SER A 465 -6.84 26.07 21.81
C SER A 465 -6.56 27.25 20.88
N PHE A 466 -5.29 27.52 20.58
CA PHE A 466 -4.90 28.55 19.63
C PHE A 466 -5.29 28.19 18.19
N GLN A 467 -5.10 26.95 17.79
CA GLN A 467 -5.59 26.45 16.49
C GLN A 467 -7.11 26.66 16.36
N ARG A 468 -7.88 26.32 17.40
CA ARG A 468 -9.33 26.51 17.40
C ARG A 468 -9.73 27.97 17.32
N PHE A 469 -9.00 28.84 18.02
CA PHE A 469 -9.20 30.30 17.94
C PHE A 469 -8.97 30.81 16.52
N LEU A 470 -7.85 30.44 15.88
CA LEU A 470 -7.57 30.84 14.50
C LEU A 470 -8.66 30.36 13.53
N MET A 471 -9.15 29.13 13.68
CA MET A 471 -10.25 28.61 12.84
C MET A 471 -11.55 29.41 13.06
N SER A 472 -11.85 29.87 14.25
CA SER A 472 -13.05 30.68 14.53
C SER A 472 -12.95 32.14 14.06
N GLU A 473 -11.74 32.65 13.84
CA GLU A 473 -11.53 34.01 13.32
C GLU A 473 -11.40 34.05 11.79
N MET A 474 -11.33 32.89 11.14
CA MET A 474 -11.26 32.77 9.68
C MET A 474 -12.64 32.52 9.03
N ASP A 475 -13.67 32.22 9.82
CA ASP A 475 -15.08 32.13 9.43
C ASP A 475 -15.76 33.49 9.58
#